data_c63ec34e9085ae5f6acb55949056c78b
#
_entry.id   c63ec34e9085ae5f6acb55949056c78b
#
_cell.length_a   1.000
_cell.length_b   1.000
_cell.length_c   1.000
_cell.angle_alpha   90.00
_cell.angle_beta   90.00
_cell.angle_gamma   90.00
#
_symmetry.space_group_name_H-M   'P 1'
#
loop_
_entity.id
_entity.type
_entity.pdbx_description
1 polymer ?
#
loop_
_entity_poly.entity_id
_entity_poly.type
_entity_poly.pdbx_seq_one_letter_code
_entity_poly.pdbx_strand_id
1 'polypeptide(L)'
;DECLEGGLTKEDGLSISKRLKDSGMIDFLNVVRGHIDTDAGLTDLIPIQGMANSPHLDFAGEIKSATDFPTFHGAKIPDVATARHAIASGKVDMVGMTRAHMTDPHLIRKIIEKREDEIRPCVGANYCLDRIYQGGAAYCIHNAATGRELDMPHIIPKAQTRKKVVIVGTGPAGLEAARVAGERGHDVVVFEAADKPGGQIRLTAQSERRKEMISIIDWRMNQCALHGVTFHFNTWAELETVRAENPDVVIIATGGLPDTEVLSRGNDLVVSSWDIISGDVKPGTNVLVFDDAGDHAGLQAAELIAQSGAKVEIMTPDRSFAPEVMAMNLVPYMRSMQKLDVTFTVTYRLAAVEKDGNHLIAHVGSDYGGIAKQRTVDQVVINHGTIPLDDLYFD
;
A
#
# COMPACT_ATOMS: atom_id res chain seq x y z
N ASP A 1 -3.44 14.10 -25.57
CA ASP A 1 -3.80 15.16 -24.61
C ASP A 1 -2.80 15.12 -23.46
N GLU A 2 -2.03 16.20 -23.29
CA GLU A 2 -1.01 16.31 -22.25
C GLU A 2 -1.57 16.77 -20.90
N CYS A 3 -2.80 17.27 -20.88
CA CYS A 3 -3.42 17.83 -19.67
C CYS A 3 -2.56 18.93 -19.01
N LEU A 4 -1.85 19.69 -19.84
CA LEU A 4 -0.90 20.75 -19.44
C LEU A 4 -1.30 22.06 -20.12
N GLU A 5 -1.21 23.19 -19.40
CA GLU A 5 -1.43 24.51 -19.99
C GLU A 5 -0.41 24.78 -21.10
N GLY A 6 -0.88 25.11 -22.30
CA GLY A 6 -0.03 25.28 -23.48
C GLY A 6 0.46 23.99 -24.13
N GLY A 7 0.15 22.83 -23.56
CA GLY A 7 0.44 21.52 -24.14
C GLY A 7 -0.58 21.07 -25.19
N LEU A 8 -0.36 19.87 -25.76
CA LEU A 8 -1.25 19.29 -26.76
C LEU A 8 -2.63 18.99 -26.15
N THR A 9 -3.67 19.53 -26.77
CA THR A 9 -5.06 19.32 -26.38
C THR A 9 -5.58 17.96 -26.85
N LYS A 10 -6.81 17.61 -26.47
CA LYS A 10 -7.51 16.44 -26.99
C LYS A 10 -7.70 16.53 -28.51
N GLU A 11 -8.04 17.70 -29.02
CA GLU A 11 -8.26 17.99 -30.45
C GLU A 11 -6.96 17.83 -31.24
N ASP A 12 -5.84 18.29 -30.70
CA ASP A 12 -4.52 18.08 -31.30
C ASP A 12 -4.18 16.59 -31.34
N GLY A 13 -4.39 15.87 -30.23
CA GLY A 13 -4.17 14.42 -30.15
C GLY A 13 -4.99 13.65 -31.17
N LEU A 14 -6.25 14.04 -31.38
CA LEU A 14 -7.12 13.45 -32.38
C LEU A 14 -6.65 13.74 -33.82
N SER A 15 -6.25 14.98 -34.08
CA SER A 15 -5.72 15.40 -35.40
C SER A 15 -4.43 14.64 -35.73
N ILE A 16 -3.50 14.54 -34.75
CA ILE A 16 -2.27 13.78 -34.90
C ILE A 16 -2.56 12.30 -35.16
N SER A 17 -3.48 11.68 -34.40
CA SER A 17 -3.84 10.27 -34.57
C SER A 17 -4.38 9.97 -35.97
N LYS A 18 -5.24 10.84 -36.51
CA LYS A 18 -5.74 10.72 -37.89
C LYS A 18 -4.61 10.80 -38.93
N ARG A 19 -3.72 11.79 -38.75
CA ARG A 19 -2.58 11.97 -39.65
C ARG A 19 -1.62 10.79 -39.64
N LEU A 20 -1.37 10.22 -38.46
CA LEU A 20 -0.52 9.02 -38.29
C LEU A 20 -1.16 7.82 -39.01
N LYS A 21 -2.45 7.56 -38.79
CA LYS A 21 -3.20 6.53 -39.52
C LYS A 21 -3.10 6.71 -41.04
N ASP A 22 -3.41 7.92 -41.52
CA ASP A 22 -3.46 8.23 -42.96
C ASP A 22 -2.08 8.14 -43.65
N SER A 23 -0.99 8.21 -42.87
CA SER A 23 0.36 8.05 -43.42
C SER A 23 0.67 6.63 -43.88
N GLY A 24 -0.08 5.61 -43.39
CA GLY A 24 0.20 4.19 -43.67
C GLY A 24 1.50 3.65 -43.13
N MET A 25 2.15 4.40 -42.21
CA MET A 25 3.47 4.03 -41.62
C MET A 25 3.38 3.34 -40.26
N ILE A 26 2.17 3.20 -39.71
CA ILE A 26 1.94 2.57 -38.42
C ILE A 26 0.85 1.50 -38.52
N ASP A 27 0.87 0.53 -37.62
CA ASP A 27 -0.08 -0.58 -37.54
C ASP A 27 -1.13 -0.38 -36.44
N PHE A 28 -0.84 0.42 -35.43
CA PHE A 28 -1.74 0.70 -34.29
C PHE A 28 -1.38 2.01 -33.57
N LEU A 29 -2.31 2.48 -32.75
CA LEU A 29 -2.10 3.60 -31.82
C LEU A 29 -1.99 3.07 -30.40
N ASN A 30 -0.96 3.49 -29.64
CA ASN A 30 -0.91 3.35 -28.19
C ASN A 30 -1.26 4.69 -27.55
N VAL A 31 -2.50 4.80 -27.06
CA VAL A 31 -3.05 6.07 -26.57
C VAL A 31 -2.68 6.29 -25.12
N VAL A 32 -2.04 7.42 -24.83
CA VAL A 32 -1.68 7.87 -23.48
C VAL A 32 -2.29 9.27 -23.26
N ARG A 33 -2.70 9.56 -22.02
CA ARG A 33 -3.23 10.85 -21.60
C ARG A 33 -2.53 11.33 -20.34
N GLY A 34 -2.00 12.56 -20.37
CA GLY A 34 -1.29 13.18 -19.25
C GLY A 34 0.17 13.47 -19.57
N HIS A 35 0.90 13.94 -18.56
CA HIS A 35 2.31 14.32 -18.64
C HIS A 35 3.09 13.80 -17.41
N ILE A 36 4.42 13.95 -17.42
CA ILE A 36 5.30 13.45 -16.37
C ILE A 36 6.16 14.56 -15.73
N ASP A 37 5.88 15.83 -16.01
CA ASP A 37 6.72 16.95 -15.58
C ASP A 37 6.64 17.20 -14.07
N THR A 38 5.56 16.72 -13.43
CA THR A 38 5.33 16.86 -12.00
C THR A 38 4.84 15.53 -11.42
N ASP A 39 5.04 15.33 -10.10
CA ASP A 39 4.50 14.18 -9.38
C ASP A 39 2.97 14.08 -9.52
N ALA A 40 2.29 15.23 -9.55
CA ALA A 40 0.85 15.30 -9.74
C ALA A 40 0.44 14.81 -11.13
N GLY A 41 1.10 15.29 -12.19
CA GLY A 41 0.86 14.85 -13.57
C GLY A 41 1.16 13.36 -13.75
N LEU A 42 2.29 12.90 -13.22
CA LEU A 42 2.68 11.49 -13.25
C LEU A 42 1.67 10.59 -12.52
N THR A 43 1.13 11.05 -11.39
CA THR A 43 0.11 10.31 -10.63
C THR A 43 -1.20 10.18 -11.42
N ASP A 44 -1.58 11.21 -12.15
CA ASP A 44 -2.78 11.19 -13.01
C ASP A 44 -2.58 10.32 -14.26
N LEU A 45 -1.37 10.31 -14.83
CA LEU A 45 -1.01 9.47 -15.98
C LEU A 45 -0.90 7.99 -15.59
N ILE A 46 -0.31 7.70 -14.43
CA ILE A 46 -0.16 6.33 -13.89
C ILE A 46 -0.95 6.21 -12.59
N PRO A 47 -2.28 6.06 -12.65
CA PRO A 47 -3.12 6.07 -11.46
C PRO A 47 -2.74 4.99 -10.45
N ILE A 48 -2.79 5.36 -9.17
CA ILE A 48 -2.37 4.53 -8.03
C ILE A 48 -3.55 3.93 -7.26
N GLN A 49 -3.26 3.28 -6.13
CA GLN A 49 -4.28 2.82 -5.17
C GLN A 49 -5.23 3.97 -4.77
N GLY A 50 -6.50 3.66 -4.54
CA GLY A 50 -7.54 4.64 -4.21
C GLY A 50 -8.02 5.52 -5.35
N MET A 51 -7.39 5.47 -6.53
CA MET A 51 -7.88 6.14 -7.74
C MET A 51 -8.75 5.19 -8.58
N ALA A 52 -9.62 5.76 -9.43
CA ALA A 52 -10.47 4.97 -10.31
C ALA A 52 -9.67 4.03 -11.24
N ASN A 53 -10.22 2.88 -11.56
CA ASN A 53 -9.66 2.00 -12.58
C ASN A 53 -9.94 2.57 -13.96
N SER A 54 -8.97 2.45 -14.88
CA SER A 54 -9.06 2.87 -16.28
C SER A 54 -9.62 4.29 -16.50
N PRO A 55 -9.15 5.34 -15.78
CA PRO A 55 -9.77 6.67 -15.82
C PRO A 55 -9.67 7.34 -17.19
N HIS A 56 -8.79 6.87 -18.07
CA HIS A 56 -8.57 7.42 -19.41
C HIS A 56 -9.17 6.55 -20.54
N LEU A 57 -9.94 5.52 -20.18
CA LEU A 57 -10.50 4.59 -21.18
C LEU A 57 -11.46 5.26 -22.15
N ASP A 58 -12.28 6.21 -21.69
CA ASP A 58 -13.20 6.94 -22.54
C ASP A 58 -12.45 7.81 -23.57
N PHE A 59 -11.38 8.47 -23.15
CA PHE A 59 -10.52 9.23 -24.05
C PHE A 59 -9.89 8.34 -25.13
N ALA A 60 -9.37 7.15 -24.76
CA ALA A 60 -8.83 6.19 -25.73
C ALA A 60 -9.91 5.71 -26.70
N GLY A 61 -11.14 5.46 -26.20
CA GLY A 61 -12.29 5.07 -27.01
C GLY A 61 -12.72 6.13 -28.00
N GLU A 62 -12.65 7.41 -27.64
CA GLU A 62 -12.93 8.51 -28.57
C GLU A 62 -11.91 8.58 -29.72
N ILE A 63 -10.61 8.39 -29.42
CA ILE A 63 -9.56 8.32 -30.44
C ILE A 63 -9.80 7.14 -31.38
N LYS A 64 -10.09 5.96 -30.84
CA LYS A 64 -10.42 4.77 -31.65
C LYS A 64 -11.64 5.02 -32.55
N SER A 65 -12.73 5.51 -31.99
CA SER A 65 -13.97 5.79 -32.73
C SER A 65 -13.75 6.79 -33.87
N ALA A 66 -12.94 7.82 -33.62
CA ALA A 66 -12.69 8.86 -34.63
C ALA A 66 -11.65 8.46 -35.67
N THR A 67 -10.82 7.45 -35.40
CA THR A 67 -9.81 6.97 -36.35
C THR A 67 -10.20 5.66 -37.03
N ASP A 68 -11.09 4.86 -36.43
CA ASP A 68 -11.37 3.48 -36.85
C ASP A 68 -10.08 2.68 -37.10
N PHE A 69 -9.14 2.76 -36.13
CA PHE A 69 -7.81 2.18 -36.23
C PHE A 69 -7.48 1.36 -34.98
N PRO A 70 -6.71 0.26 -35.11
CA PRO A 70 -6.33 -0.54 -33.93
C PRO A 70 -5.73 0.33 -32.83
N THR A 71 -6.36 0.29 -31.65
CA THR A 71 -6.02 1.20 -30.54
C THR A 71 -5.75 0.41 -29.27
N PHE A 72 -4.60 0.68 -28.67
CA PHE A 72 -4.15 0.13 -27.40
C PHE A 72 -4.18 1.20 -26.32
N HIS A 73 -4.45 0.77 -25.09
CA HIS A 73 -4.44 1.66 -23.95
C HIS A 73 -4.08 0.91 -22.66
N GLY A 74 -3.31 1.56 -21.79
CA GLY A 74 -3.05 1.15 -20.42
C GLY A 74 -3.21 2.36 -19.53
N ALA A 75 -3.67 2.21 -18.34
CA ALA A 75 -3.63 3.11 -17.19
C ALA A 75 -4.54 2.51 -16.11
N LYS A 76 -3.95 1.90 -15.09
CA LYS A 76 -4.65 1.22 -14.01
C LYS A 76 -5.77 0.29 -14.52
N ILE A 77 -5.40 -0.69 -15.35
CA ILE A 77 -6.23 -1.87 -15.67
C ILE A 77 -5.67 -3.01 -14.81
N PRO A 78 -6.16 -3.18 -13.56
CA PRO A 78 -5.51 -4.05 -12.58
C PRO A 78 -6.01 -5.50 -12.65
N ASP A 79 -7.16 -5.74 -13.24
CA ASP A 79 -7.88 -7.00 -13.20
C ASP A 79 -8.54 -7.37 -14.54
N VAL A 80 -8.96 -8.64 -14.63
CA VAL A 80 -9.54 -9.24 -15.84
C VAL A 80 -10.91 -8.64 -16.19
N ALA A 81 -11.71 -8.30 -15.17
CA ALA A 81 -13.04 -7.71 -15.39
C ALA A 81 -12.93 -6.33 -16.08
N THR A 82 -12.03 -5.48 -15.58
CA THR A 82 -11.71 -4.18 -16.18
C THR A 82 -11.19 -4.34 -17.61
N ALA A 83 -10.29 -5.30 -17.84
CA ALA A 83 -9.75 -5.58 -19.18
C ALA A 83 -10.85 -6.05 -20.15
N ARG A 84 -11.70 -6.99 -19.73
CA ARG A 84 -12.85 -7.45 -20.53
C ARG A 84 -13.81 -6.33 -20.86
N HIS A 85 -14.12 -5.46 -19.90
CA HIS A 85 -14.98 -4.31 -20.13
C HIS A 85 -14.39 -3.38 -21.19
N ALA A 86 -13.11 -3.07 -21.10
CA ALA A 86 -12.44 -2.19 -22.07
C ALA A 86 -12.54 -2.71 -23.52
N ILE A 87 -12.34 -4.02 -23.71
CA ILE A 87 -12.44 -4.68 -25.04
C ILE A 87 -13.90 -4.82 -25.48
N ALA A 88 -14.77 -5.38 -24.62
CA ALA A 88 -16.15 -5.69 -24.96
C ALA A 88 -16.98 -4.42 -25.26
N SER A 89 -16.65 -3.30 -24.63
CA SER A 89 -17.28 -1.99 -24.91
C SER A 89 -16.82 -1.36 -26.24
N GLY A 90 -15.87 -1.98 -26.94
CA GLY A 90 -15.34 -1.49 -28.21
C GLY A 90 -14.43 -0.27 -28.09
N LYS A 91 -14.04 0.12 -26.86
CA LYS A 91 -13.22 1.32 -26.63
C LYS A 91 -11.77 1.15 -27.04
N VAL A 92 -11.24 -0.06 -26.94
CA VAL A 92 -9.87 -0.40 -27.36
C VAL A 92 -9.82 -1.82 -27.91
N ASP A 93 -8.77 -2.15 -28.67
CA ASP A 93 -8.53 -3.49 -29.21
C ASP A 93 -7.58 -4.31 -28.35
N MET A 94 -6.72 -3.65 -27.60
CA MET A 94 -5.80 -4.27 -26.68
C MET A 94 -5.60 -3.40 -25.43
N VAL A 95 -5.37 -4.05 -24.29
CA VAL A 95 -5.11 -3.39 -23.00
C VAL A 95 -3.69 -3.63 -22.52
N GLY A 96 -3.07 -2.60 -21.94
CA GLY A 96 -1.81 -2.67 -21.23
C GLY A 96 -2.04 -2.95 -19.75
N MET A 97 -1.54 -4.08 -19.24
CA MET A 97 -1.70 -4.51 -17.83
C MET A 97 -0.35 -4.72 -17.13
N THR A 98 0.64 -3.85 -17.36
CA THR A 98 2.03 -4.02 -16.92
C THR A 98 2.15 -4.40 -15.44
N ARG A 99 1.57 -3.60 -14.53
CA ARG A 99 1.66 -3.88 -13.08
C ARG A 99 0.95 -5.16 -12.66
N ALA A 100 -0.16 -5.53 -13.33
CA ALA A 100 -0.83 -6.80 -13.08
C ALA A 100 0.04 -7.99 -13.49
N HIS A 101 0.75 -7.91 -14.63
CA HIS A 101 1.70 -8.94 -15.07
C HIS A 101 2.95 -9.01 -14.17
N MET A 102 3.42 -7.88 -13.63
CA MET A 102 4.50 -7.90 -12.63
C MET A 102 4.07 -8.61 -11.35
N THR A 103 2.81 -8.43 -10.96
CA THR A 103 2.26 -9.09 -9.77
C THR A 103 1.97 -10.56 -10.02
N ASP A 104 1.41 -10.89 -11.19
CA ASP A 104 1.16 -12.27 -11.62
C ASP A 104 1.59 -12.51 -13.06
N PRO A 105 2.81 -13.01 -13.32
CA PRO A 105 3.31 -13.26 -14.67
C PRO A 105 2.53 -14.36 -15.40
N HIS A 106 1.77 -15.19 -14.66
CA HIS A 106 0.94 -16.27 -15.21
C HIS A 106 -0.53 -15.86 -15.41
N LEU A 107 -0.86 -14.57 -15.33
CA LEU A 107 -2.22 -14.04 -15.45
C LEU A 107 -2.95 -14.58 -16.66
N ILE A 108 -2.38 -14.49 -17.87
CA ILE A 108 -3.01 -14.99 -19.10
C ILE A 108 -3.21 -16.50 -19.08
N ARG A 109 -2.23 -17.25 -18.58
CA ARG A 109 -2.34 -18.71 -18.43
C ARG A 109 -3.51 -19.07 -17.52
N LYS A 110 -3.64 -18.39 -16.37
CA LYS A 110 -4.74 -18.63 -15.42
C LYS A 110 -6.11 -18.31 -16.02
N ILE A 111 -6.22 -17.27 -16.87
CA ILE A 111 -7.45 -16.96 -17.61
C ILE A 111 -7.82 -18.12 -18.56
N ILE A 112 -6.85 -18.61 -19.34
CA ILE A 112 -7.06 -19.73 -20.29
C ILE A 112 -7.48 -21.00 -19.54
N GLU A 113 -6.88 -21.26 -18.40
CA GLU A 113 -7.16 -22.40 -17.54
C GLU A 113 -8.41 -22.23 -16.66
N LYS A 114 -9.12 -21.07 -16.73
CA LYS A 114 -10.31 -20.73 -15.93
C LYS A 114 -10.05 -20.71 -14.41
N ARG A 115 -8.87 -20.27 -14.03
CA ARG A 115 -8.39 -20.11 -12.65
C ARG A 115 -8.18 -18.63 -12.29
N GLU A 116 -9.15 -17.80 -12.66
CA GLU A 116 -9.04 -16.35 -12.50
C GLU A 116 -9.02 -15.91 -11.03
N ASP A 117 -9.66 -16.68 -10.15
CA ASP A 117 -9.68 -16.53 -8.70
C ASP A 117 -8.30 -16.75 -8.03
N GLU A 118 -7.40 -17.43 -8.75
CA GLU A 118 -6.01 -17.61 -8.31
C GLU A 118 -5.06 -16.48 -8.75
N ILE A 119 -5.52 -15.55 -9.57
CA ILE A 119 -4.68 -14.44 -10.03
C ILE A 119 -4.31 -13.55 -8.84
N ARG A 120 -3.00 -13.30 -8.66
CA ARG A 120 -2.48 -12.38 -7.67
C ARG A 120 -2.76 -10.94 -8.08
N PRO A 121 -3.61 -10.18 -7.36
CA PRO A 121 -4.04 -8.86 -7.79
C PRO A 121 -2.95 -7.80 -7.59
N CYS A 122 -2.88 -6.82 -8.51
CA CYS A 122 -2.10 -5.62 -8.30
C CYS A 122 -2.89 -4.66 -7.40
N VAL A 123 -2.30 -4.27 -6.27
CA VAL A 123 -2.92 -3.37 -5.28
C VAL A 123 -2.62 -1.88 -5.53
N GLY A 124 -1.99 -1.54 -6.65
CA GLY A 124 -1.75 -0.15 -7.05
C GLY A 124 -0.83 0.64 -6.13
N ALA A 125 -0.05 0.00 -5.25
CA ALA A 125 0.84 0.67 -4.31
C ALA A 125 2.01 1.43 -4.97
N ASN A 126 2.28 1.17 -6.24
CA ASN A 126 3.35 1.78 -7.05
C ASN A 126 4.78 1.61 -6.52
N TYR A 127 5.02 0.75 -5.56
CA TYR A 127 6.34 0.46 -5.04
C TYR A 127 7.35 0.06 -6.15
N CYS A 128 6.87 -0.65 -7.18
CA CYS A 128 7.67 -1.00 -8.35
C CYS A 128 8.19 0.24 -9.09
N LEU A 129 7.37 1.27 -9.21
CA LEU A 129 7.71 2.51 -9.92
C LEU A 129 8.64 3.40 -9.09
N ASP A 130 8.37 3.54 -7.80
CA ASP A 130 9.21 4.27 -6.87
C ASP A 130 10.65 3.74 -6.87
N ARG A 131 10.81 2.43 -6.80
CA ARG A 131 12.14 1.79 -6.89
C ARG A 131 12.90 2.15 -8.16
N ILE A 132 12.19 2.23 -9.30
CA ILE A 132 12.81 2.63 -10.58
C ILE A 132 13.27 4.10 -10.53
N TYR A 133 12.43 4.99 -9.99
CA TYR A 133 12.79 6.42 -9.86
C TYR A 133 13.94 6.65 -8.87
N GLN A 134 14.14 5.76 -7.90
CA GLN A 134 15.29 5.75 -7.00
C GLN A 134 16.52 5.07 -7.62
N GLY A 135 16.47 4.65 -8.88
CA GLY A 135 17.58 3.97 -9.58
C GLY A 135 17.75 2.50 -9.19
N GLY A 136 16.75 1.89 -8.55
CA GLY A 136 16.74 0.49 -8.15
C GLY A 136 16.01 -0.44 -9.11
N ALA A 137 16.03 -1.74 -8.82
CA ALA A 137 15.25 -2.74 -9.55
C ALA A 137 13.75 -2.60 -9.22
N ALA A 138 12.88 -2.88 -10.20
CA ALA A 138 11.45 -2.91 -9.99
C ALA A 138 11.04 -4.12 -9.15
N TYR A 139 10.61 -3.89 -7.91
CA TYR A 139 10.07 -4.92 -7.02
C TYR A 139 8.56 -4.78 -6.88
N CYS A 140 7.89 -5.84 -6.43
CA CYS A 140 6.47 -5.81 -6.13
C CYS A 140 6.24 -6.12 -4.65
N ILE A 141 5.42 -5.33 -3.96
CA ILE A 141 5.08 -5.59 -2.54
C ILE A 141 4.24 -6.86 -2.35
N HIS A 142 3.56 -7.33 -3.41
CA HIS A 142 2.70 -8.50 -3.37
C HIS A 142 3.36 -9.75 -3.93
N ASN A 143 4.31 -9.62 -4.86
CA ASN A 143 5.07 -10.73 -5.46
C ASN A 143 6.55 -10.60 -5.15
N ALA A 144 7.02 -11.36 -4.18
CA ALA A 144 8.40 -11.32 -3.74
C ALA A 144 9.41 -11.72 -4.83
N ALA A 145 8.99 -12.49 -5.83
CA ALA A 145 9.84 -12.95 -6.93
C ALA A 145 10.11 -11.86 -7.99
N THR A 146 9.23 -10.85 -8.11
CA THR A 146 9.40 -9.79 -9.12
C THR A 146 10.75 -9.08 -8.95
N GLY A 147 11.56 -9.07 -10.00
CA GLY A 147 12.91 -8.51 -10.02
C GLY A 147 13.97 -9.37 -9.29
N ARG A 148 13.60 -10.60 -8.89
CA ARG A 148 14.49 -11.57 -8.19
C ARG A 148 14.33 -12.98 -8.75
N GLU A 149 13.85 -13.12 -9.98
CA GLU A 149 13.44 -14.39 -10.58
C GLU A 149 14.55 -15.41 -10.68
N LEU A 150 15.82 -14.98 -10.70
CA LEU A 150 16.99 -15.87 -10.70
C LEU A 150 17.14 -16.65 -9.38
N ASP A 151 16.80 -16.00 -8.25
CA ASP A 151 16.95 -16.58 -6.91
C ASP A 151 15.59 -17.05 -6.34
N MET A 152 14.51 -16.40 -6.74
CA MET A 152 13.14 -16.66 -6.32
C MET A 152 12.26 -16.93 -7.54
N PRO A 153 12.16 -18.17 -8.03
CA PRO A 153 11.35 -18.47 -9.21
C PRO A 153 9.85 -18.27 -8.92
N HIS A 154 9.09 -17.79 -9.91
CA HIS A 154 7.64 -17.65 -9.80
C HIS A 154 6.91 -18.99 -9.60
N ILE A 155 7.48 -20.07 -10.11
CA ILE A 155 6.99 -21.44 -9.88
C ILE A 155 7.82 -22.04 -8.76
N ILE A 156 7.17 -22.27 -7.62
CA ILE A 156 7.82 -22.77 -6.41
C ILE A 156 8.02 -24.29 -6.53
N PRO A 157 9.26 -24.79 -6.44
CA PRO A 157 9.52 -26.22 -6.53
C PRO A 157 9.01 -26.96 -5.28
N LYS A 158 8.48 -28.16 -5.48
CA LYS A 158 8.12 -29.05 -4.35
C LYS A 158 9.36 -29.39 -3.52
N ALA A 159 9.17 -29.53 -2.22
CA ALA A 159 10.22 -30.00 -1.30
C ALA A 159 10.51 -31.48 -1.53
N GLN A 160 11.77 -31.90 -1.39
CA GLN A 160 12.15 -33.30 -1.45
C GLN A 160 11.65 -34.09 -0.23
N THR A 161 11.60 -33.44 0.94
CA THR A 161 11.13 -34.04 2.19
C THR A 161 10.02 -33.17 2.77
N ARG A 162 8.87 -33.77 3.04
CA ARG A 162 7.75 -33.12 3.75
C ARG A 162 8.14 -32.90 5.20
N LYS A 163 7.87 -31.70 5.72
CA LYS A 163 8.09 -31.29 7.11
C LYS A 163 6.80 -30.80 7.72
N LYS A 164 6.71 -30.87 9.04
CA LYS A 164 5.70 -30.17 9.84
C LYS A 164 6.23 -28.76 10.11
N VAL A 165 5.52 -27.75 9.62
CA VAL A 165 5.89 -26.34 9.80
C VAL A 165 4.82 -25.66 10.64
N VAL A 166 5.21 -25.08 11.76
CA VAL A 166 4.34 -24.24 12.60
C VAL A 166 4.71 -22.80 12.39
N ILE A 167 3.70 -21.95 12.15
CA ILE A 167 3.86 -20.51 11.94
C ILE A 167 3.03 -19.78 12.99
N VAL A 168 3.59 -18.77 13.62
CA VAL A 168 2.89 -17.92 14.59
C VAL A 168 2.75 -16.51 14.02
N GLY A 169 1.49 -16.11 13.80
CA GLY A 169 1.09 -14.84 13.21
C GLY A 169 0.63 -14.96 11.74
N THR A 170 -0.48 -14.29 11.41
CA THR A 170 -1.08 -14.23 10.07
C THR A 170 -0.98 -12.84 9.44
N GLY A 171 0.01 -12.07 9.82
CA GLY A 171 0.43 -10.89 9.07
C GLY A 171 0.94 -11.28 7.67
N PRO A 172 1.30 -10.31 6.80
CA PRO A 172 1.74 -10.62 5.44
C PRO A 172 2.94 -11.56 5.38
N ALA A 173 3.85 -11.48 6.36
CA ALA A 173 5.03 -12.36 6.45
C ALA A 173 4.63 -13.82 6.76
N GLY A 174 3.81 -14.03 7.80
CA GLY A 174 3.36 -15.37 8.17
C GLY A 174 2.49 -16.02 7.09
N LEU A 175 1.59 -15.28 6.47
CA LEU A 175 0.76 -15.78 5.37
C LEU A 175 1.58 -16.13 4.12
N GLU A 176 2.62 -15.35 3.80
CA GLU A 176 3.50 -15.71 2.67
C GLU A 176 4.33 -16.95 3.00
N ALA A 177 4.84 -17.08 4.23
CA ALA A 177 5.53 -18.28 4.69
C ALA A 177 4.62 -19.51 4.63
N ALA A 178 3.36 -19.38 5.10
CA ALA A 178 2.37 -20.45 5.07
C ALA A 178 2.03 -20.90 3.64
N ARG A 179 1.79 -19.93 2.75
CA ARG A 179 1.52 -20.18 1.34
C ARG A 179 2.68 -20.92 0.68
N VAL A 180 3.90 -20.43 0.84
CA VAL A 180 5.09 -21.03 0.23
C VAL A 180 5.35 -22.43 0.79
N ALA A 181 5.26 -22.61 2.11
CA ALA A 181 5.45 -23.91 2.73
C ALA A 181 4.38 -24.92 2.26
N GLY A 182 3.11 -24.50 2.20
CA GLY A 182 2.01 -25.33 1.68
C GLY A 182 2.19 -25.68 0.20
N GLU A 183 2.54 -24.68 -0.64
CA GLU A 183 2.82 -24.90 -2.06
C GLU A 183 4.00 -25.86 -2.27
N ARG A 184 5.01 -25.85 -1.40
CA ARG A 184 6.11 -26.81 -1.40
C ARG A 184 5.71 -28.21 -0.95
N GLY A 185 4.52 -28.39 -0.35
CA GLY A 185 3.98 -29.67 0.07
C GLY A 185 4.28 -30.04 1.53
N HIS A 186 4.66 -29.06 2.35
CA HIS A 186 4.81 -29.26 3.80
C HIS A 186 3.45 -29.37 4.49
N ASP A 187 3.43 -29.93 5.72
CA ASP A 187 2.30 -29.91 6.63
C ASP A 187 2.37 -28.61 7.45
N VAL A 188 1.42 -27.70 7.22
CA VAL A 188 1.51 -26.34 7.75
C VAL A 188 0.36 -26.03 8.70
N VAL A 189 0.72 -25.61 9.91
CA VAL A 189 -0.22 -25.13 10.92
C VAL A 189 0.15 -23.69 11.27
N VAL A 190 -0.86 -22.82 11.33
CA VAL A 190 -0.70 -21.40 11.62
C VAL A 190 -1.55 -21.00 12.82
N PHE A 191 -0.95 -20.37 13.81
CA PHE A 191 -1.63 -19.77 14.97
C PHE A 191 -1.75 -18.26 14.80
N GLU A 192 -2.91 -17.73 15.15
CA GLU A 192 -3.21 -16.29 15.13
C GLU A 192 -3.99 -15.90 16.39
N ALA A 193 -3.48 -14.89 17.09
CA ALA A 193 -4.13 -14.37 18.29
C ALA A 193 -5.47 -13.69 18.00
N ALA A 194 -5.57 -12.99 16.86
CA ALA A 194 -6.79 -12.31 16.46
C ALA A 194 -7.84 -13.28 15.86
N ASP A 195 -9.08 -12.78 15.74
CA ASP A 195 -10.19 -13.49 15.09
C ASP A 195 -10.08 -13.52 13.54
N LYS A 196 -9.19 -12.69 12.97
CA LYS A 196 -9.04 -12.50 11.51
C LYS A 196 -7.57 -12.36 11.12
N PRO A 197 -7.20 -12.89 9.93
CA PRO A 197 -5.85 -12.77 9.40
C PRO A 197 -5.55 -11.35 8.94
N GLY A 198 -4.27 -10.96 8.88
CA GLY A 198 -3.83 -9.79 8.13
C GLY A 198 -2.93 -8.81 8.88
N GLY A 199 -2.92 -8.84 10.23
CA GLY A 199 -2.05 -7.96 11.01
C GLY A 199 -2.17 -6.48 10.58
N GLN A 200 -1.06 -5.79 10.43
CA GLN A 200 -1.00 -4.37 10.08
C GLN A 200 -1.64 -4.01 8.71
N ILE A 201 -1.76 -4.97 7.78
CA ILE A 201 -2.44 -4.71 6.50
C ILE A 201 -3.92 -4.39 6.72
N ARG A 202 -4.55 -4.95 7.75
CA ARG A 202 -5.93 -4.61 8.09
C ARG A 202 -6.08 -3.15 8.54
N LEU A 203 -5.13 -2.63 9.31
CA LEU A 203 -5.09 -1.21 9.67
C LEU A 203 -4.88 -0.35 8.43
N THR A 204 -3.89 -0.68 7.61
CA THR A 204 -3.65 -0.01 6.33
C THR A 204 -4.90 0.10 5.47
N ALA A 205 -5.67 -0.98 5.37
CA ALA A 205 -6.87 -1.07 4.53
C ALA A 205 -8.12 -0.37 5.11
N GLN A 206 -8.07 0.17 6.32
CA GLN A 206 -9.16 0.99 6.89
C GLN A 206 -9.34 2.31 6.12
N SER A 207 -8.29 2.86 5.56
CA SER A 207 -8.39 4.04 4.71
C SER A 207 -9.02 3.68 3.36
N GLU A 208 -10.03 4.46 2.95
CA GLU A 208 -10.68 4.30 1.62
C GLU A 208 -9.65 4.36 0.48
N ARG A 209 -8.62 5.19 0.64
CA ARG A 209 -7.50 5.33 -0.29
C ARG A 209 -6.69 4.03 -0.45
N ARG A 210 -6.55 3.24 0.63
CA ARG A 210 -5.68 2.07 0.68
C ARG A 210 -6.44 0.76 0.84
N LYS A 211 -7.74 0.76 0.73
CA LYS A 211 -8.59 -0.43 0.90
C LYS A 211 -8.19 -1.61 -0.02
N GLU A 212 -7.64 -1.31 -1.20
CA GLU A 212 -7.17 -2.35 -2.14
C GLU A 212 -6.06 -3.24 -1.53
N MET A 213 -5.36 -2.75 -0.48
CA MET A 213 -4.30 -3.50 0.21
C MET A 213 -4.81 -4.79 0.87
N ILE A 214 -6.09 -4.86 1.25
CA ILE A 214 -6.65 -6.07 1.87
C ILE A 214 -6.53 -7.29 0.96
N SER A 215 -6.54 -7.11 -0.35
CA SER A 215 -6.41 -8.21 -1.32
C SER A 215 -5.06 -8.95 -1.24
N ILE A 216 -4.05 -8.35 -0.59
CA ILE A 216 -2.80 -9.03 -0.24
C ILE A 216 -3.06 -10.21 0.70
N ILE A 217 -3.98 -10.02 1.65
CA ILE A 217 -4.36 -11.02 2.63
C ILE A 217 -5.32 -12.03 2.00
N ASP A 218 -6.37 -11.53 1.34
CA ASP A 218 -7.41 -12.38 0.75
C ASP A 218 -6.81 -13.38 -0.25
N TRP A 219 -5.91 -12.92 -1.12
CA TRP A 219 -5.24 -13.80 -2.06
C TRP A 219 -4.38 -14.87 -1.36
N ARG A 220 -3.61 -14.47 -0.32
CA ARG A 220 -2.77 -15.43 0.43
C ARG A 220 -3.61 -16.45 1.17
N MET A 221 -4.72 -16.04 1.77
CA MET A 221 -5.66 -16.97 2.42
C MET A 221 -6.23 -17.98 1.44
N ASN A 222 -6.66 -17.52 0.24
CA ASN A 222 -7.14 -18.42 -0.80
C ASN A 222 -6.06 -19.41 -1.25
N GLN A 223 -4.82 -18.95 -1.43
CA GLN A 223 -3.71 -19.84 -1.79
C GLN A 223 -3.37 -20.83 -0.67
N CYS A 224 -3.38 -20.41 0.59
CA CYS A 224 -3.19 -21.30 1.73
C CYS A 224 -4.27 -22.39 1.77
N ALA A 225 -5.53 -22.04 1.51
CA ALA A 225 -6.63 -23.00 1.45
C ALA A 225 -6.44 -24.04 0.34
N LEU A 226 -5.99 -23.60 -0.86
CA LEU A 226 -5.67 -24.52 -1.98
C LEU A 226 -4.57 -25.52 -1.63
N HIS A 227 -3.67 -25.15 -0.74
CA HIS A 227 -2.54 -25.99 -0.33
C HIS A 227 -2.76 -26.72 1.01
N GLY A 228 -3.96 -26.66 1.58
CA GLY A 228 -4.35 -27.39 2.78
C GLY A 228 -3.68 -26.90 4.06
N VAL A 229 -3.38 -25.62 4.17
CA VAL A 229 -2.85 -24.99 5.38
C VAL A 229 -3.94 -24.94 6.46
N THR A 230 -3.62 -25.36 7.68
CA THR A 230 -4.52 -25.31 8.83
C THR A 230 -4.32 -24.02 9.63
N PHE A 231 -5.41 -23.34 9.98
CA PHE A 231 -5.38 -22.10 10.77
C PHE A 231 -6.11 -22.26 12.10
N HIS A 232 -5.52 -21.75 13.17
CA HIS A 232 -6.12 -21.62 14.50
C HIS A 232 -6.16 -20.12 14.86
N PHE A 233 -7.33 -19.51 14.68
CA PHE A 233 -7.60 -18.13 15.08
C PHE A 233 -8.00 -18.05 16.55
N ASN A 234 -7.99 -16.84 17.13
CA ASN A 234 -8.25 -16.58 18.56
C ASN A 234 -7.34 -17.43 19.46
N THR A 235 -6.12 -17.68 19.02
CA THR A 235 -5.17 -18.53 19.71
C THR A 235 -3.85 -17.79 19.92
N TRP A 236 -3.64 -17.33 21.13
CA TRP A 236 -2.33 -16.83 21.58
C TRP A 236 -1.41 -18.03 21.74
N ALA A 237 -0.45 -18.19 20.84
CA ALA A 237 0.45 -19.33 20.85
C ALA A 237 1.66 -19.05 21.77
N GLU A 238 1.73 -19.83 22.85
CA GLU A 238 2.88 -19.91 23.73
C GLU A 238 3.76 -21.09 23.34
N LEU A 239 4.93 -21.22 23.94
CA LEU A 239 5.89 -22.29 23.69
C LEU A 239 5.25 -23.69 23.73
N GLU A 240 4.41 -23.98 24.74
CA GLU A 240 3.75 -25.27 24.88
C GLU A 240 2.73 -25.53 23.75
N THR A 241 2.03 -24.50 23.27
CA THR A 241 1.12 -24.59 22.12
C THR A 241 1.88 -25.00 20.86
N VAL A 242 3.03 -24.39 20.63
CA VAL A 242 3.90 -24.68 19.48
C VAL A 242 4.49 -26.09 19.59
N ARG A 243 5.00 -26.46 20.75
CA ARG A 243 5.59 -27.81 21.01
C ARG A 243 4.59 -28.95 20.89
N ALA A 244 3.32 -28.71 21.23
CA ALA A 244 2.26 -29.70 21.10
C ALA A 244 2.03 -30.15 19.65
N GLU A 245 2.34 -29.31 18.67
CA GLU A 245 2.29 -29.66 17.24
C GLU A 245 3.46 -30.54 16.79
N ASN A 246 4.47 -30.71 17.62
CA ASN A 246 5.70 -31.47 17.31
C ASN A 246 6.36 -31.04 15.97
N PRO A 247 6.69 -29.75 15.80
CA PRO A 247 7.18 -29.19 14.54
C PRO A 247 8.61 -29.59 14.20
N ASP A 248 8.89 -29.75 12.88
CA ASP A 248 10.25 -29.79 12.36
C ASP A 248 10.85 -28.37 12.20
N VAL A 249 9.98 -27.37 11.97
CA VAL A 249 10.35 -25.98 11.76
C VAL A 249 9.30 -25.06 12.38
N VAL A 250 9.75 -24.05 13.09
CA VAL A 250 8.90 -22.97 13.62
C VAL A 250 9.28 -21.66 12.94
N ILE A 251 8.27 -20.89 12.52
CA ILE A 251 8.43 -19.56 11.96
C ILE A 251 7.66 -18.56 12.82
N ILE A 252 8.39 -17.66 13.48
CA ILE A 252 7.81 -16.58 14.26
C ILE A 252 7.59 -15.37 13.35
N ALA A 253 6.32 -14.98 13.18
CA ALA A 253 5.88 -13.88 12.31
C ALA A 253 4.86 -12.99 13.04
N THR A 254 5.05 -12.81 14.32
CA THR A 254 4.17 -12.12 15.28
C THR A 254 4.08 -10.61 15.06
N GLY A 255 5.01 -10.04 14.26
CA GLY A 255 5.04 -8.60 13.96
C GLY A 255 5.50 -7.76 15.15
N GLY A 256 4.81 -6.66 15.41
CA GLY A 256 5.14 -5.74 16.50
C GLY A 256 3.95 -4.89 16.90
N LEU A 257 4.12 -4.15 18.00
CA LEU A 257 3.19 -3.14 18.52
C LEU A 257 3.73 -1.72 18.25
N PRO A 258 2.86 -0.70 18.17
CA PRO A 258 3.34 0.67 17.97
C PRO A 258 4.20 1.12 19.16
N ASP A 259 5.33 1.76 18.86
CA ASP A 259 6.18 2.36 19.87
C ASP A 259 5.71 3.79 20.17
N THR A 260 5.24 4.01 21.40
CA THR A 260 4.84 5.32 21.92
C THR A 260 5.71 5.81 23.07
N GLU A 261 6.71 5.02 23.49
CA GLU A 261 7.62 5.31 24.60
C GLU A 261 8.83 6.17 24.19
N VAL A 262 8.57 7.21 23.37
CA VAL A 262 9.62 8.01 22.70
C VAL A 262 9.85 9.38 23.35
N LEU A 263 8.99 9.75 24.31
CA LEU A 263 9.06 11.04 24.97
C LEU A 263 9.88 10.98 26.26
N SER A 264 10.50 12.09 26.65
CA SER A 264 11.18 12.19 27.93
C SER A 264 10.21 12.11 29.11
N ARG A 265 8.93 12.48 28.92
CA ARG A 265 7.81 12.34 29.86
C ARG A 265 6.47 12.50 29.16
N GLY A 266 5.42 11.90 29.71
CA GLY A 266 4.05 11.98 29.20
C GLY A 266 3.71 10.96 28.10
N ASN A 267 4.43 9.82 28.06
CA ASN A 267 4.11 8.72 27.16
C ASN A 267 2.72 8.12 27.45
N ASP A 268 2.24 8.23 28.69
CA ASP A 268 0.90 7.81 29.12
C ASP A 268 -0.22 8.77 28.69
N LEU A 269 0.11 9.94 28.14
CA LEU A 269 -0.82 10.96 27.65
C LEU A 269 -1.01 10.96 26.13
N VAL A 270 -0.32 10.10 25.43
CA VAL A 270 -0.35 10.03 23.96
C VAL A 270 -1.00 8.74 23.48
N VAL A 271 -1.41 8.73 22.22
CA VAL A 271 -1.96 7.54 21.56
C VAL A 271 -1.17 7.27 20.27
N SER A 272 -1.21 6.05 19.79
CA SER A 272 -0.53 5.69 18.54
C SER A 272 -1.35 6.07 17.30
N SER A 273 -0.67 6.20 16.15
CA SER A 273 -1.34 6.28 14.85
C SER A 273 -2.25 5.07 14.59
N TRP A 274 -1.93 3.91 15.13
CA TRP A 274 -2.72 2.69 14.98
C TRP A 274 -4.06 2.77 15.71
N ASP A 275 -4.09 3.35 16.92
CA ASP A 275 -5.33 3.54 17.71
C ASP A 275 -6.33 4.44 16.97
N ILE A 276 -5.83 5.45 16.24
CA ILE A 276 -6.64 6.32 15.40
C ILE A 276 -7.15 5.56 14.16
N ILE A 277 -6.25 4.85 13.49
CA ILE A 277 -6.57 4.14 12.24
C ILE A 277 -7.55 2.99 12.50
N SER A 278 -7.39 2.26 13.61
CA SER A 278 -8.31 1.18 14.02
C SER A 278 -9.68 1.72 14.43
N GLY A 279 -9.76 2.97 14.88
CA GLY A 279 -10.95 3.58 15.46
C GLY A 279 -11.14 3.27 16.95
N ASP A 280 -10.16 2.67 17.61
CA ASP A 280 -10.17 2.38 19.05
C ASP A 280 -10.14 3.68 19.86
N VAL A 281 -9.47 4.71 19.33
CA VAL A 281 -9.44 6.05 19.89
C VAL A 281 -10.06 7.04 18.89
N LYS A 282 -11.03 7.82 19.37
CA LYS A 282 -11.66 8.88 18.56
C LYS A 282 -10.76 10.12 18.49
N PRO A 283 -10.70 10.80 17.33
CA PRO A 283 -9.99 12.06 17.20
C PRO A 283 -10.52 13.14 18.16
N GLY A 284 -9.61 13.92 18.73
CA GLY A 284 -9.90 15.18 19.40
C GLY A 284 -10.28 16.27 18.40
N THR A 285 -10.46 17.51 18.88
CA THR A 285 -10.82 18.66 18.01
C THR A 285 -9.60 19.48 17.55
N ASN A 286 -8.50 19.44 18.32
CA ASN A 286 -7.23 20.09 18.01
C ASN A 286 -6.09 19.11 18.31
N VAL A 287 -5.52 18.52 17.28
CA VAL A 287 -4.65 17.33 17.41
C VAL A 287 -3.26 17.61 16.84
N LEU A 288 -2.24 17.24 17.61
CA LEU A 288 -0.86 17.18 17.16
C LEU A 288 -0.56 15.71 16.77
N VAL A 289 -0.20 15.48 15.51
CA VAL A 289 0.35 14.22 15.03
C VAL A 289 1.86 14.37 14.91
N PHE A 290 2.61 13.69 15.77
CA PHE A 290 4.06 13.63 15.67
C PHE A 290 4.45 12.39 14.85
N ASP A 291 5.00 12.63 13.66
CA ASP A 291 5.40 11.61 12.70
C ASP A 291 6.92 11.58 12.57
N ASP A 292 7.55 10.65 13.28
CA ASP A 292 9.00 10.39 13.28
C ASP A 292 9.36 9.17 12.40
N ALA A 293 8.36 8.39 11.95
CA ALA A 293 8.55 7.29 11.02
C ALA A 293 8.53 7.73 9.55
N GLY A 294 7.84 8.82 9.25
CA GLY A 294 7.74 9.37 7.90
C GLY A 294 7.05 8.45 6.88
N ASP A 295 6.25 7.51 7.35
CA ASP A 295 5.59 6.50 6.55
C ASP A 295 4.10 6.81 6.29
N HIS A 296 3.41 5.86 5.68
CA HIS A 296 1.98 5.99 5.39
C HIS A 296 1.08 6.08 6.62
N ALA A 297 1.47 5.50 7.77
CA ALA A 297 0.59 5.44 8.94
C ALA A 297 0.39 6.83 9.55
N GLY A 298 1.45 7.65 9.65
CA GLY A 298 1.36 9.04 10.11
C GLY A 298 0.43 9.88 9.24
N LEU A 299 0.59 9.83 7.91
CA LEU A 299 -0.29 10.54 6.97
C LEU A 299 -1.73 10.04 7.01
N GLN A 300 -1.92 8.72 7.11
CA GLN A 300 -3.26 8.11 7.18
C GLN A 300 -4.00 8.53 8.43
N ALA A 301 -3.33 8.52 9.59
CA ALA A 301 -3.90 8.99 10.85
C ALA A 301 -4.25 10.49 10.76
N ALA A 302 -3.33 11.33 10.29
CA ALA A 302 -3.57 12.76 10.12
C ALA A 302 -4.74 13.07 9.17
N GLU A 303 -4.84 12.35 8.04
CA GLU A 303 -5.96 12.49 7.09
C GLU A 303 -7.29 12.10 7.73
N LEU A 304 -7.36 10.98 8.45
CA LEU A 304 -8.57 10.53 9.15
C LEU A 304 -9.03 11.54 10.21
N ILE A 305 -8.09 12.07 11.00
CA ILE A 305 -8.35 13.08 12.01
C ILE A 305 -8.91 14.35 11.35
N ALA A 306 -8.24 14.86 10.31
CA ALA A 306 -8.68 16.06 9.61
C ALA A 306 -10.06 15.89 8.94
N GLN A 307 -10.35 14.70 8.37
CA GLN A 307 -11.66 14.38 7.79
C GLN A 307 -12.79 14.35 8.82
N SER A 308 -12.51 14.12 10.11
CA SER A 308 -13.48 14.25 11.18
C SER A 308 -13.87 15.69 11.52
N GLY A 309 -13.20 16.68 10.89
CA GLY A 309 -13.42 18.11 11.12
C GLY A 309 -12.48 18.72 12.18
N ALA A 310 -11.49 17.97 12.64
CA ALA A 310 -10.50 18.44 13.59
C ALA A 310 -9.44 19.34 12.91
N LYS A 311 -8.89 20.27 13.69
CA LYS A 311 -7.64 20.96 13.36
C LYS A 311 -6.47 20.03 13.63
N VAL A 312 -5.58 19.88 12.65
CA VAL A 312 -4.42 18.99 12.74
C VAL A 312 -3.11 19.75 12.50
N GLU A 313 -2.15 19.58 13.38
CA GLU A 313 -0.75 19.88 13.08
C GLU A 313 -0.03 18.52 12.92
N ILE A 314 0.48 18.23 11.72
CA ILE A 314 1.42 17.11 11.52
C ILE A 314 2.83 17.66 11.61
N MET A 315 3.62 17.08 12.51
CA MET A 315 4.96 17.53 12.85
C MET A 315 5.97 16.39 12.66
N THR A 316 7.10 16.68 12.06
CA THR A 316 8.20 15.74 11.87
C THR A 316 9.54 16.39 12.21
N PRO A 317 10.50 15.61 12.79
CA PRO A 317 11.87 16.08 12.95
C PRO A 317 12.64 16.15 11.64
N ASP A 318 12.15 15.49 10.60
CA ASP A 318 12.76 15.44 9.29
C ASP A 318 12.70 16.79 8.56
N ARG A 319 13.54 16.95 7.54
CA ARG A 319 13.55 18.12 6.65
C ARG A 319 12.40 18.16 5.66
N SER A 320 11.68 17.04 5.49
CA SER A 320 10.53 16.91 4.60
C SER A 320 9.49 15.98 5.22
N PHE A 321 8.21 16.13 4.81
CA PHE A 321 7.18 15.19 5.24
C PHE A 321 7.32 13.87 4.57
N ALA A 322 6.96 12.82 5.32
CA ALA A 322 6.72 11.48 4.84
C ALA A 322 7.80 11.02 3.84
N PRO A 323 9.10 11.05 4.21
CA PRO A 323 10.19 10.70 3.31
C PRO A 323 10.12 9.24 2.81
N GLU A 324 9.44 8.36 3.54
CA GLU A 324 9.23 6.97 3.17
C GLU A 324 7.98 6.76 2.28
N VAL A 325 7.20 7.81 2.03
CA VAL A 325 6.04 7.78 1.13
C VAL A 325 6.45 8.29 -0.24
N MET A 326 6.31 7.43 -1.24
CA MET A 326 6.61 7.78 -2.63
C MET A 326 5.89 9.05 -3.07
N ALA A 327 6.55 9.87 -3.88
CA ALA A 327 6.03 11.13 -4.39
C ALA A 327 4.63 10.97 -5.02
N MET A 328 4.43 9.95 -5.85
CA MET A 328 3.11 9.68 -6.44
C MET A 328 2.04 9.31 -5.40
N ASN A 329 2.40 8.61 -4.34
CA ASN A 329 1.47 8.27 -3.26
C ASN A 329 1.18 9.46 -2.33
N LEU A 330 2.12 10.40 -2.23
CA LEU A 330 1.95 11.63 -1.46
C LEU A 330 0.91 12.58 -2.10
N VAL A 331 0.86 12.65 -3.43
CA VAL A 331 -0.04 13.55 -4.17
C VAL A 331 -1.50 13.47 -3.72
N PRO A 332 -2.16 12.30 -3.65
CA PRO A 332 -3.53 12.21 -3.20
C PRO A 332 -3.74 12.64 -1.74
N TYR A 333 -2.76 12.37 -0.85
CA TYR A 333 -2.82 12.87 0.53
C TYR A 333 -2.80 14.40 0.55
N MET A 334 -1.88 15.03 -0.18
CA MET A 334 -1.79 16.49 -0.25
C MET A 334 -3.05 17.11 -0.86
N ARG A 335 -3.61 16.52 -1.93
CA ARG A 335 -4.86 16.99 -2.54
C ARG A 335 -6.05 16.94 -1.56
N SER A 336 -6.05 15.99 -0.62
CA SER A 336 -7.06 15.86 0.43
C SER A 336 -6.79 16.85 1.57
N MET A 337 -5.62 16.77 2.19
CA MET A 337 -5.30 17.51 3.40
C MET A 337 -5.19 19.03 3.20
N GLN A 338 -4.77 19.50 2.01
CA GLN A 338 -4.73 20.95 1.69
C GLN A 338 -6.12 21.60 1.60
N LYS A 339 -7.20 20.81 1.54
CA LYS A 339 -8.58 21.30 1.58
C LYS A 339 -9.16 21.32 2.99
N LEU A 340 -8.41 20.84 3.98
CA LEU A 340 -8.78 20.68 5.36
C LEU A 340 -7.92 21.59 6.25
N ASP A 341 -8.25 21.72 7.53
CA ASP A 341 -7.44 22.52 8.48
C ASP A 341 -6.23 21.70 8.97
N VAL A 342 -5.25 21.55 8.08
CA VAL A 342 -4.01 20.82 8.35
C VAL A 342 -2.80 21.75 8.21
N THR A 343 -2.00 21.82 9.27
CA THR A 343 -0.71 22.51 9.30
C THR A 343 0.42 21.50 9.22
N PHE A 344 1.43 21.78 8.39
CA PHE A 344 2.62 20.95 8.26
C PHE A 344 3.82 21.66 8.89
N THR A 345 4.47 21.00 9.86
CA THR A 345 5.62 21.50 10.59
C THR A 345 6.80 20.56 10.45
N VAL A 346 7.86 20.98 9.78
CA VAL A 346 9.09 20.19 9.60
C VAL A 346 10.20 20.67 10.54
N THR A 347 11.21 19.82 10.76
CA THR A 347 12.40 20.12 11.58
C THR A 347 12.09 20.40 13.05
N TYR A 348 10.97 19.90 13.56
CA TYR A 348 10.59 19.97 14.95
C TYR A 348 10.33 18.59 15.53
N ARG A 349 10.85 18.39 16.75
CA ARG A 349 10.71 17.15 17.52
C ARG A 349 9.82 17.39 18.73
N LEU A 350 8.91 16.46 18.99
CA LEU A 350 8.15 16.39 20.23
C LEU A 350 9.05 15.81 21.33
N ALA A 351 9.24 16.55 22.42
CA ALA A 351 10.12 16.16 23.50
C ALA A 351 9.40 15.63 24.74
N ALA A 352 8.23 16.21 25.05
CA ALA A 352 7.45 15.84 26.21
C ALA A 352 5.99 16.29 26.06
N VAL A 353 5.08 15.66 26.80
CA VAL A 353 3.68 16.06 26.93
C VAL A 353 3.31 16.17 28.39
N GLU A 354 2.56 17.21 28.75
CA GLU A 354 2.05 17.43 30.10
C GLU A 354 0.55 17.70 30.06
N LYS A 355 -0.14 17.36 31.14
CA LYS A 355 -1.56 17.65 31.28
C LYS A 355 -1.74 19.04 31.89
N ASP A 356 -2.59 19.88 31.28
CA ASP A 356 -3.01 21.18 31.81
C ASP A 356 -4.55 21.28 31.76
N GLY A 357 -5.18 21.00 32.87
CA GLY A 357 -6.64 20.93 32.96
C GLY A 357 -7.23 19.91 31.98
N ASN A 358 -7.99 20.38 31.00
CA ASN A 358 -8.61 19.55 29.95
C ASN A 358 -7.79 19.49 28.66
N HIS A 359 -6.62 20.13 28.65
CA HIS A 359 -5.74 20.17 27.50
C HIS A 359 -4.40 19.48 27.77
N LEU A 360 -3.64 19.29 26.72
CA LEU A 360 -2.26 18.80 26.75
C LEU A 360 -1.33 19.93 26.30
N ILE A 361 -0.21 20.06 26.96
CA ILE A 361 0.88 20.94 26.57
C ILE A 361 1.98 20.05 25.96
N ALA A 362 2.11 20.12 24.64
CA ALA A 362 3.18 19.46 23.91
C ALA A 362 4.43 20.38 23.84
N HIS A 363 5.53 19.94 24.42
CA HIS A 363 6.82 20.62 24.38
C HIS A 363 7.58 20.19 23.14
N VAL A 364 7.86 21.15 22.26
CA VAL A 364 8.52 20.89 20.98
C VAL A 364 9.79 21.72 20.83
N GLY A 365 10.77 21.15 20.16
CA GLY A 365 12.06 21.78 19.90
C GLY A 365 12.60 21.43 18.53
N SER A 366 13.69 22.03 18.12
CA SER A 366 14.38 21.72 16.87
C SER A 366 15.76 21.12 17.15
N ASP A 367 16.09 20.05 16.44
CA ASP A 367 17.43 19.43 16.49
C ASP A 367 18.51 20.34 15.87
N TYR A 368 18.10 21.37 15.13
CA TYR A 368 18.99 22.38 14.53
C TYR A 368 19.37 23.54 15.47
N GLY A 369 18.88 23.49 16.70
CA GLY A 369 19.24 24.44 17.77
C GLY A 369 18.15 25.43 18.15
N GLY A 370 18.06 25.68 19.41
CA GLY A 370 17.76 26.89 20.14
C GLY A 370 16.33 27.31 20.37
N ILE A 371 15.27 26.75 19.85
CA ILE A 371 13.92 27.23 20.16
C ILE A 371 13.06 26.11 20.72
N ALA A 372 12.82 26.16 22.04
CA ALA A 372 11.72 25.41 22.66
C ALA A 372 10.41 26.18 22.46
N LYS A 373 9.37 25.51 22.01
CA LYS A 373 8.01 26.02 21.84
C LYS A 373 7.02 25.08 22.54
N GLN A 374 5.81 25.54 22.69
CA GLN A 374 4.70 24.74 23.20
C GLN A 374 3.54 24.73 22.22
N ARG A 375 2.77 23.67 22.26
CA ARG A 375 1.47 23.54 21.61
C ARG A 375 0.43 23.14 22.65
N THR A 376 -0.66 23.87 22.69
CA THR A 376 -1.82 23.49 23.49
C THR A 376 -2.79 22.76 22.58
N VAL A 377 -3.04 21.47 22.88
CA VAL A 377 -3.85 20.57 22.06
C VAL A 377 -4.78 19.73 22.91
N ASP A 378 -5.76 19.09 22.31
CA ASP A 378 -6.66 18.16 23.00
C ASP A 378 -6.13 16.72 22.97
N GLN A 379 -5.33 16.41 21.95
CA GLN A 379 -4.79 15.06 21.75
C GLN A 379 -3.41 15.12 21.07
N VAL A 380 -2.55 14.19 21.44
CA VAL A 380 -1.26 13.95 20.80
C VAL A 380 -1.25 12.52 20.26
N VAL A 381 -0.94 12.38 18.98
CA VAL A 381 -0.81 11.10 18.28
C VAL A 381 0.64 10.89 17.87
N ILE A 382 1.20 9.73 18.16
CA ILE A 382 2.58 9.37 17.81
C ILE A 382 2.58 8.33 16.68
N ASN A 383 3.39 8.58 15.65
CA ASN A 383 3.78 7.64 14.63
C ASN A 383 5.32 7.55 14.62
N HIS A 384 5.88 6.57 15.33
CA HIS A 384 7.32 6.41 15.44
C HIS A 384 7.78 5.12 14.77
N GLY A 385 7.52 3.98 15.34
CA GLY A 385 7.95 2.69 14.83
C GLY A 385 7.19 1.57 15.51
N THR A 386 7.76 0.37 15.49
CA THR A 386 7.17 -0.79 16.14
C THR A 386 8.18 -1.49 17.06
N ILE A 387 7.71 -1.91 18.22
CA ILE A 387 8.43 -2.82 19.12
C ILE A 387 8.11 -4.25 18.68
N PRO A 388 9.11 -5.09 18.35
CA PRO A 388 8.88 -6.48 17.99
C PRO A 388 8.16 -7.27 19.07
N LEU A 389 7.26 -8.16 18.67
CA LEU A 389 6.67 -9.18 19.55
C LEU A 389 7.43 -10.49 19.36
N ASP A 390 8.65 -10.56 19.92
CA ASP A 390 9.58 -11.66 19.68
C ASP A 390 9.88 -12.53 20.90
N ASP A 391 9.14 -12.36 22.00
CA ASP A 391 9.32 -13.15 23.24
C ASP A 391 9.35 -14.66 22.98
N LEU A 392 8.41 -15.16 22.19
CA LEU A 392 8.32 -16.57 21.82
C LEU A 392 9.57 -17.10 21.08
N TYR A 393 10.35 -16.22 20.46
CA TYR A 393 11.60 -16.61 19.80
C TYR A 393 12.71 -16.91 20.81
N PHE A 394 12.70 -16.23 21.96
CA PHE A 394 13.71 -16.42 23.01
C PHE A 394 13.36 -17.53 24.00
N ASP A 395 12.09 -17.96 24.06
CA ASP A 395 11.62 -19.12 24.81
C ASP A 395 12.05 -20.46 24.19
#